data_9bf4bf0c0be3e94d7cb568e4e2273686
#
_entry.id   9bf4bf0c0be3e94d7cb568e4e2273686
#
_cell.length_a   1.000
_cell.length_b   1.000
_cell.length_c   1.000
_cell.angle_alpha   90.00
_cell.angle_beta   90.00
_cell.angle_gamma   90.00
#
_symmetry.space_group_name_H-M   'P 1'
#
loop_
_entity.id
_entity.type
_entity.pdbx_description
1 polymer ?
#
loop_
_entity_poly.entity_id
_entity_poly.type
_entity_poly.pdbx_seq_one_letter_code
_entity_poly.pdbx_strand_id
1 'polypeptide(L)'
;MGWADRGRGWRSLLRYMRLPLCMFAALAVLAVVGTLLLRSTLLRNAREAATAFSRSCAAEEQGNLNVYRTLLTFGTSALEQRLEDGEDREEILSFLDMYFTRVDTVLGNGVVDPYVVLDGEIFSANPWDGDASYNYAASPWYHLAIEAQGEVVFTQVYTDAVYHRPVVTAAQSSRDGAVVMAFDILPEHLRFDTADLTEEDSFFLCDGAGTLIYQATGMELPREELQSYLTGLVERIQAGELEENPVIRDLSGQRRGVYYTQIDNGWYCIVTVPYSHILGGLRGLIWPLLLMFGVSFLVVTALALRELRLDRRVRRANETAQVLGNTYYALYRVDYERETYEMIKGSDYVRARIAPTGPYADLLRTAGEVLEAEVFRDFTESFSCENIRQLVRQRAGNFGGEFLRRFGEEYRWVSVRILFDAALAPEEVVLCFREVDGEKQRQLQERRLLEESLQLARQNEASKQAFFRSMSHDMRTPLNTILGSSQLARRHLGDRERTAGDLDRIDAAGSYLLGLINDILEM
;
A
#
# COMPACT_ATOMS: atom_id res chain seq x y z
N MET A 1 -48.58 10.20 34.80
CA MET A 1 -47.20 10.19 35.35
C MET A 1 -46.22 9.53 34.35
N GLY A 2 -46.12 9.98 33.09
CA GLY A 2 -45.41 9.19 32.07
C GLY A 2 -44.61 9.99 31.01
N TRP A 3 -44.77 11.31 30.92
CA TRP A 3 -44.09 12.11 29.86
C TRP A 3 -42.87 12.89 30.37
N ALA A 4 -42.88 13.36 31.60
CA ALA A 4 -41.75 14.10 32.22
C ALA A 4 -40.52 13.23 32.52
N ASP A 5 -40.71 11.95 32.73
CA ASP A 5 -39.62 11.00 33.05
C ASP A 5 -38.86 10.51 31.81
N ARG A 6 -39.55 10.45 30.65
CA ARG A 6 -38.90 10.13 29.35
C ARG A 6 -37.95 11.23 28.90
N GLY A 7 -38.28 12.49 29.13
CA GLY A 7 -37.44 13.63 28.71
C GLY A 7 -36.15 13.76 29.52
N ARG A 8 -36.16 13.33 30.80
CA ARG A 8 -34.94 13.31 31.63
C ARG A 8 -33.98 12.19 31.24
N GLY A 9 -34.51 11.03 30.86
CA GLY A 9 -33.71 9.91 30.40
C GLY A 9 -32.96 10.18 29.07
N TRP A 10 -33.60 10.93 28.16
CA TRP A 10 -32.99 11.32 26.87
C TRP A 10 -31.87 12.38 27.03
N ARG A 11 -32.06 13.35 27.94
CA ARG A 11 -31.02 14.37 28.21
C ARG A 11 -29.78 13.79 28.89
N SER A 12 -29.95 12.81 29.76
CA SER A 12 -28.81 12.09 30.35
C SER A 12 -28.12 11.20 29.32
N LEU A 13 -28.87 10.48 28.48
CA LEU A 13 -28.32 9.69 27.39
C LEU A 13 -27.47 10.56 26.43
N LEU A 14 -28.01 11.70 26.00
CA LEU A 14 -27.31 12.65 25.13
C LEU A 14 -26.03 13.22 25.78
N ARG A 15 -26.00 13.39 27.11
CA ARG A 15 -24.82 13.89 27.81
C ARG A 15 -23.71 12.84 27.83
N TYR A 16 -24.03 11.56 28.05
CA TYR A 16 -23.06 10.45 28.02
C TYR A 16 -22.63 10.07 26.60
N MET A 17 -23.53 10.21 25.63
CA MET A 17 -23.21 9.92 24.23
C MET A 17 -22.47 11.04 23.50
N ARG A 18 -22.37 12.26 24.05
CA ARG A 18 -21.68 13.38 23.38
C ARG A 18 -20.22 13.05 23.07
N LEU A 19 -19.46 12.60 24.02
CA LEU A 19 -18.04 12.29 23.83
C LEU A 19 -17.82 11.13 22.84
N PRO A 20 -18.47 9.96 23.00
CA PRO A 20 -18.42 8.89 22.01
C PRO A 20 -18.86 9.33 20.60
N LEU A 21 -19.90 10.13 20.51
CA LEU A 21 -20.40 10.61 19.20
C LEU A 21 -19.42 11.57 18.54
N CYS A 22 -18.80 12.48 19.31
CA CYS A 22 -17.73 13.35 18.81
C CYS A 22 -16.50 12.56 18.38
N MET A 23 -16.08 11.56 19.14
CA MET A 23 -14.96 10.68 18.76
C MET A 23 -15.29 9.89 17.50
N PHE A 24 -16.51 9.36 17.39
CA PHE A 24 -16.95 8.64 16.19
C PHE A 24 -17.02 9.55 14.96
N ALA A 25 -17.56 10.76 15.13
CA ALA A 25 -17.58 11.75 14.06
C ALA A 25 -16.15 12.15 13.62
N ALA A 26 -15.24 12.36 14.57
CA ALA A 26 -13.83 12.66 14.26
C ALA A 26 -13.15 11.50 13.51
N LEU A 27 -13.35 10.25 13.95
CA LEU A 27 -12.84 9.07 13.27
C LEU A 27 -13.44 8.90 11.87
N ALA A 28 -14.75 9.15 11.71
CA ALA A 28 -15.40 9.10 10.40
C ALA A 28 -14.83 10.15 9.43
N VAL A 29 -14.62 11.37 9.92
CA VAL A 29 -13.96 12.44 9.14
C VAL A 29 -12.53 12.02 8.76
N LEU A 30 -11.78 11.47 9.71
CA LEU A 30 -10.41 11.00 9.46
C LEU A 30 -10.38 9.88 8.40
N ALA A 31 -11.34 8.94 8.46
CA ALA A 31 -11.45 7.86 7.48
C ALA A 31 -11.80 8.38 6.08
N VAL A 32 -12.74 9.34 6.00
CA VAL A 32 -13.10 9.98 4.72
C VAL A 32 -11.90 10.73 4.14
N VAL A 33 -11.24 11.56 4.95
CA VAL A 33 -10.05 12.31 4.54
C VAL A 33 -8.93 11.35 4.14
N GLY A 34 -8.67 10.31 4.93
CA GLY A 34 -7.67 9.28 4.61
C GLY A 34 -7.97 8.56 3.29
N THR A 35 -9.23 8.20 3.04
CA THR A 35 -9.64 7.57 1.78
C THR A 35 -9.48 8.52 0.58
N LEU A 36 -9.82 9.80 0.74
CA LEU A 36 -9.63 10.82 -0.31
C LEU A 36 -8.15 11.06 -0.60
N LEU A 37 -7.30 11.14 0.44
CA LEU A 37 -5.86 11.28 0.30
C LEU A 37 -5.25 10.05 -0.37
N LEU A 38 -5.62 8.85 0.04
CA LEU A 38 -5.14 7.61 -0.56
C LEU A 38 -5.56 7.52 -2.04
N ARG A 39 -6.83 7.85 -2.34
CA ARG A 39 -7.31 7.93 -3.73
C ARG A 39 -6.48 8.90 -4.56
N SER A 40 -6.24 10.12 -4.06
CA SER A 40 -5.45 11.12 -4.78
C SER A 40 -4.00 10.68 -4.98
N THR A 41 -3.41 10.02 -3.99
CA THR A 41 -2.05 9.49 -4.07
C THR A 41 -1.95 8.35 -5.09
N LEU A 42 -2.91 7.40 -5.08
CA LEU A 42 -2.94 6.30 -6.06
C LEU A 42 -3.08 6.81 -7.49
N LEU A 43 -3.99 7.78 -7.71
CA LEU A 43 -4.16 8.38 -9.03
C LEU A 43 -2.92 9.16 -9.48
N ARG A 44 -2.25 9.86 -8.57
CA ARG A 44 -1.00 10.55 -8.87
C ARG A 44 0.12 9.57 -9.20
N ASN A 45 0.31 8.54 -8.39
CA ASN A 45 1.35 7.52 -8.64
C ASN A 45 1.11 6.79 -9.97
N ALA A 46 -0.13 6.43 -10.28
CA ALA A 46 -0.47 5.82 -11.56
C ALA A 46 -0.20 6.77 -12.74
N ARG A 47 -0.53 8.06 -12.58
CA ARG A 47 -0.18 9.09 -13.57
C ARG A 47 1.32 9.21 -13.77
N GLU A 48 2.08 9.30 -12.69
CA GLU A 48 3.55 9.41 -12.74
C GLU A 48 4.18 8.18 -13.40
N ALA A 49 3.75 6.98 -13.02
CA ALA A 49 4.22 5.73 -13.59
C ALA A 49 3.88 5.62 -15.10
N ALA A 50 2.62 5.84 -15.47
CA ALA A 50 2.19 5.75 -16.86
C ALA A 50 2.83 6.84 -17.74
N THR A 51 3.03 8.04 -17.21
CA THR A 51 3.74 9.10 -17.93
C THR A 51 5.23 8.77 -18.08
N ALA A 52 5.86 8.22 -17.04
CA ALA A 52 7.25 7.77 -17.10
C ALA A 52 7.43 6.64 -18.13
N PHE A 53 6.51 5.67 -18.13
CA PHE A 53 6.50 4.60 -19.13
C PHE A 53 6.32 5.14 -20.55
N SER A 54 5.34 6.01 -20.78
CA SER A 54 5.12 6.63 -22.09
C SER A 54 6.36 7.40 -22.59
N ARG A 55 7.05 8.11 -21.68
CA ARG A 55 8.32 8.81 -22.01
C ARG A 55 9.46 7.85 -22.31
N SER A 56 9.55 6.76 -21.56
CA SER A 56 10.57 5.73 -21.79
C SER A 56 10.42 5.10 -23.17
N CYS A 57 9.19 4.68 -23.52
CA CYS A 57 8.89 4.14 -24.84
C CYS A 57 9.12 5.17 -25.95
N ALA A 58 8.74 6.43 -25.72
CA ALA A 58 8.99 7.49 -26.69
C ALA A 58 10.49 7.75 -26.91
N ALA A 59 11.29 7.71 -25.82
CA ALA A 59 12.74 7.88 -25.92
C ALA A 59 13.42 6.70 -26.59
N GLU A 60 12.95 5.48 -26.35
CA GLU A 60 13.43 4.27 -27.04
C GLU A 60 13.15 4.34 -28.53
N GLU A 61 11.90 4.67 -28.91
CA GLU A 61 11.53 4.78 -30.32
C GLU A 61 12.22 5.96 -31.00
N GLN A 62 12.36 7.08 -30.33
CA GLN A 62 13.18 8.21 -30.82
C GLN A 62 14.62 7.76 -31.09
N GLY A 63 15.18 6.91 -30.24
CA GLY A 63 16.49 6.29 -30.44
C GLY A 63 16.53 5.45 -31.71
N ASN A 64 15.53 4.61 -31.95
CA ASN A 64 15.40 3.79 -33.16
C ASN A 64 15.27 4.66 -34.41
N LEU A 65 14.40 5.68 -34.38
CA LEU A 65 14.22 6.61 -35.47
C LEU A 65 15.53 7.37 -35.82
N ASN A 66 16.33 7.72 -34.82
CA ASN A 66 17.63 8.35 -35.02
C ASN A 66 18.65 7.40 -35.70
N VAL A 67 18.56 6.10 -35.43
CA VAL A 67 19.39 5.11 -36.13
C VAL A 67 18.99 5.06 -37.60
N TYR A 68 17.70 4.98 -37.91
CA TYR A 68 17.24 5.02 -39.32
C TYR A 68 17.67 6.31 -40.02
N ARG A 69 17.48 7.46 -39.34
CA ARG A 69 17.92 8.77 -39.87
C ARG A 69 19.42 8.79 -40.16
N THR A 70 20.24 8.26 -39.23
CA THR A 70 21.70 8.22 -39.41
C THR A 70 22.09 7.33 -40.57
N LEU A 71 21.50 6.15 -40.68
CA LEU A 71 21.77 5.23 -41.77
C LEU A 71 21.35 5.82 -43.13
N LEU A 72 20.13 6.37 -43.25
CA LEU A 72 19.67 7.03 -44.45
C LEU A 72 20.60 8.16 -44.88
N THR A 73 20.94 9.06 -43.93
CA THR A 73 21.83 10.20 -44.20
C THR A 73 23.20 9.73 -44.69
N PHE A 74 23.76 8.71 -44.02
CA PHE A 74 25.02 8.12 -44.46
C PHE A 74 24.95 7.50 -45.86
N GLY A 75 23.91 6.68 -46.11
CA GLY A 75 23.70 6.01 -47.39
C GLY A 75 23.50 6.99 -48.55
N THR A 76 22.60 7.98 -48.33
CA THR A 76 22.31 9.02 -49.34
C THR A 76 23.56 9.85 -49.65
N SER A 77 24.27 10.33 -48.59
CA SER A 77 25.50 11.14 -48.83
C SER A 77 26.64 10.33 -49.45
N ALA A 78 26.80 9.05 -49.09
CA ALA A 78 27.79 8.20 -49.69
C ALA A 78 27.48 7.89 -51.17
N LEU A 79 26.20 7.79 -51.52
CA LEU A 79 25.77 7.60 -52.89
C LEU A 79 25.92 8.88 -53.73
N GLU A 80 25.53 10.04 -53.16
CA GLU A 80 25.78 11.35 -53.80
C GLU A 80 27.26 11.54 -54.14
N GLN A 81 28.15 11.28 -53.19
CA GLN A 81 29.59 11.41 -53.37
C GLN A 81 30.11 10.53 -54.51
N ARG A 82 29.65 9.28 -54.63
CA ARG A 82 30.06 8.36 -55.73
C ARG A 82 29.56 8.81 -57.08
N LEU A 83 28.36 9.35 -57.14
CA LEU A 83 27.79 9.94 -58.31
C LEU A 83 28.60 11.17 -58.79
N GLU A 84 28.98 12.03 -57.80
CA GLU A 84 29.84 13.19 -58.08
C GLU A 84 31.25 12.78 -58.55
N ASP A 85 31.80 11.70 -57.97
CA ASP A 85 33.09 11.14 -58.35
C ASP A 85 33.07 10.44 -59.75
N GLY A 86 31.86 10.25 -60.28
CA GLY A 86 31.68 9.69 -61.63
C GLY A 86 31.90 8.17 -61.71
N GLU A 87 31.66 7.45 -60.56
CA GLU A 87 31.71 5.99 -60.54
C GLU A 87 30.73 5.40 -61.59
N ASP A 88 31.08 4.26 -62.10
CA ASP A 88 30.20 3.60 -63.07
C ASP A 88 29.02 2.91 -62.43
N ARG A 89 28.00 2.55 -63.18
CA ARG A 89 26.74 1.95 -62.68
C ARG A 89 27.00 0.63 -61.93
N GLU A 90 28.01 -0.16 -62.37
CA GLU A 90 28.31 -1.46 -61.74
C GLU A 90 28.94 -1.26 -60.39
N GLU A 91 29.80 -0.26 -60.22
CA GLU A 91 30.37 0.14 -58.92
C GLU A 91 29.31 0.66 -57.96
N ILE A 92 28.37 1.49 -58.42
CA ILE A 92 27.25 2.02 -57.66
C ILE A 92 26.32 0.88 -57.17
N LEU A 93 25.96 -0.05 -58.06
CA LEU A 93 25.12 -1.20 -57.68
C LEU A 93 25.82 -2.12 -56.68
N SER A 94 27.13 -2.34 -56.83
CA SER A 94 27.92 -3.10 -55.87
C SER A 94 27.96 -2.42 -54.47
N PHE A 95 28.06 -1.09 -54.47
CA PHE A 95 27.97 -0.32 -53.23
C PHE A 95 26.59 -0.46 -52.56
N LEU A 96 25.51 -0.35 -53.30
CA LEU A 96 24.14 -0.46 -52.83
C LEU A 96 23.89 -1.85 -52.20
N ASP A 97 24.30 -2.92 -52.88
CA ASP A 97 24.17 -4.29 -52.37
C ASP A 97 24.93 -4.48 -51.03
N MET A 98 26.18 -4.00 -51.00
CA MET A 98 26.97 -4.02 -49.76
C MET A 98 26.34 -3.17 -48.68
N TYR A 99 25.84 -1.98 -49.01
CA TYR A 99 25.22 -1.06 -48.04
C TYR A 99 23.94 -1.64 -47.47
N PHE A 100 23.05 -2.16 -48.29
CA PHE A 100 21.80 -2.77 -47.85
C PHE A 100 22.04 -4.01 -46.97
N THR A 101 23.01 -4.85 -47.35
CA THR A 101 23.44 -5.99 -46.50
C THR A 101 23.94 -5.52 -45.15
N ARG A 102 24.66 -4.40 -45.08
CA ARG A 102 25.12 -3.85 -43.81
C ARG A 102 23.99 -3.24 -42.99
N VAL A 103 23.06 -2.54 -43.62
CA VAL A 103 21.85 -2.01 -42.95
C VAL A 103 21.08 -3.16 -42.29
N ASP A 104 20.84 -4.23 -43.04
CA ASP A 104 20.15 -5.42 -42.53
C ASP A 104 20.92 -6.10 -41.38
N THR A 105 22.25 -6.16 -41.47
CA THR A 105 23.09 -6.68 -40.41
C THR A 105 23.05 -5.82 -39.14
N VAL A 106 23.00 -4.48 -39.27
CA VAL A 106 23.00 -3.55 -38.14
C VAL A 106 21.64 -3.50 -37.44
N LEU A 107 20.56 -3.49 -38.21
CA LEU A 107 19.20 -3.38 -37.70
C LEU A 107 18.59 -4.74 -37.29
N GLY A 108 19.13 -5.82 -37.81
CA GLY A 108 18.59 -7.17 -37.73
C GLY A 108 17.86 -7.56 -39.00
N ASN A 109 18.03 -8.82 -39.42
CA ASN A 109 17.50 -9.33 -40.66
C ASN A 109 16.00 -9.12 -40.80
N GLY A 110 15.58 -8.40 -41.86
CA GLY A 110 14.18 -8.18 -42.19
C GLY A 110 13.45 -7.17 -41.30
N VAL A 111 14.16 -6.39 -40.46
CA VAL A 111 13.56 -5.29 -39.66
C VAL A 111 13.13 -4.14 -40.56
N VAL A 112 13.90 -3.86 -41.56
CA VAL A 112 13.60 -2.86 -42.62
C VAL A 112 13.76 -3.47 -43.99
N ASP A 113 13.08 -2.89 -44.97
CA ASP A 113 13.29 -3.17 -46.38
C ASP A 113 13.90 -1.92 -47.04
N PRO A 114 15.22 -1.91 -47.28
CA PRO A 114 15.89 -0.75 -47.87
C PRO A 114 15.82 -0.78 -49.38
N TYR A 115 15.58 0.39 -49.98
CA TYR A 115 15.58 0.61 -51.42
C TYR A 115 15.98 2.04 -51.77
N VAL A 116 16.31 2.28 -53.02
CA VAL A 116 16.70 3.58 -53.55
C VAL A 116 16.12 3.80 -54.92
N VAL A 117 15.70 5.01 -55.21
CA VAL A 117 15.40 5.49 -56.56
C VAL A 117 16.62 6.26 -57.08
N LEU A 118 17.14 5.82 -58.21
CA LEU A 118 18.27 6.41 -58.88
C LEU A 118 18.02 6.39 -60.45
N ASP A 119 18.22 7.49 -61.10
CA ASP A 119 18.01 7.63 -62.57
C ASP A 119 16.62 7.17 -63.05
N GLY A 120 15.61 7.28 -62.19
CA GLY A 120 14.24 6.87 -62.53
C GLY A 120 13.96 5.37 -62.34
N GLU A 121 14.91 4.60 -61.87
CA GLU A 121 14.76 3.18 -61.57
C GLU A 121 14.82 2.96 -60.02
N ILE A 122 14.09 1.94 -59.56
CA ILE A 122 14.14 1.54 -58.14
C ILE A 122 15.09 0.34 -57.98
N PHE A 123 15.95 0.41 -56.97
CA PHE A 123 16.85 -0.67 -56.59
C PHE A 123 16.51 -1.05 -55.13
N SER A 124 16.08 -2.27 -54.94
CA SER A 124 15.66 -2.79 -53.63
C SER A 124 16.60 -3.90 -53.17
N ALA A 125 16.80 -3.99 -51.86
CA ALA A 125 17.47 -5.13 -51.25
C ALA A 125 16.71 -6.44 -51.49
N ASN A 126 15.38 -6.36 -51.60
CA ASN A 126 14.48 -7.48 -51.84
C ASN A 126 13.66 -7.24 -53.09
N PRO A 127 14.25 -7.44 -54.30
CA PRO A 127 13.57 -7.17 -55.58
C PRO A 127 12.33 -8.06 -55.72
N TRP A 128 11.25 -7.52 -56.32
CA TRP A 128 10.03 -8.24 -56.63
C TRP A 128 9.61 -8.05 -58.11
N ASP A 129 8.79 -8.94 -58.60
CA ASP A 129 8.41 -8.95 -60.03
C ASP A 129 7.72 -7.66 -60.53
N GLY A 130 7.22 -6.83 -59.61
CA GLY A 130 6.53 -5.58 -59.88
C GLY A 130 7.41 -4.33 -59.89
N ASP A 131 8.69 -4.40 -59.50
CA ASP A 131 9.60 -3.23 -59.38
C ASP A 131 9.64 -2.38 -60.66
N ALA A 132 9.76 -3.01 -61.81
CA ALA A 132 9.83 -2.32 -63.10
C ALA A 132 8.54 -1.57 -63.47
N SER A 133 7.42 -1.90 -62.89
CA SER A 133 6.10 -1.29 -63.15
C SER A 133 5.59 -0.42 -62.00
N TYR A 134 6.32 -0.40 -60.86
CA TYR A 134 5.93 0.33 -59.67
C TYR A 134 6.05 1.84 -59.86
N ASN A 135 4.95 2.54 -59.70
CA ASN A 135 4.92 4.00 -59.78
C ASN A 135 5.32 4.63 -58.45
N TYR A 136 6.61 4.60 -58.13
CA TYR A 136 7.15 5.19 -56.90
C TYR A 136 6.85 6.70 -56.81
N ALA A 137 6.76 7.41 -57.94
CA ALA A 137 6.46 8.84 -57.97
C ALA A 137 5.06 9.18 -57.41
N ALA A 138 4.16 8.22 -57.34
CA ALA A 138 2.85 8.39 -56.68
C ALA A 138 2.85 8.02 -55.20
N SER A 139 3.97 7.52 -54.68
CA SER A 139 4.05 7.03 -53.30
C SER A 139 4.20 8.17 -52.30
N PRO A 140 3.61 8.06 -51.09
CA PRO A 140 3.69 9.09 -50.06
C PRO A 140 5.14 9.39 -49.62
N TRP A 141 5.97 8.36 -49.51
CA TRP A 141 7.36 8.47 -49.07
C TRP A 141 8.21 9.28 -50.08
N TYR A 142 7.98 9.08 -51.36
CA TYR A 142 8.74 9.77 -52.41
C TYR A 142 8.41 11.26 -52.44
N HIS A 143 7.13 11.61 -52.40
CA HIS A 143 6.70 13.00 -52.36
C HIS A 143 7.24 13.74 -51.12
N LEU A 144 7.10 13.12 -49.93
CA LEU A 144 7.59 13.72 -48.69
C LEU A 144 9.12 13.93 -48.72
N ALA A 145 9.88 12.95 -49.24
CA ALA A 145 11.33 13.05 -49.31
C ALA A 145 11.78 14.16 -50.24
N ILE A 146 11.14 14.30 -51.43
CA ILE A 146 11.45 15.38 -52.39
C ILE A 146 11.10 16.75 -51.81
N GLU A 147 9.95 16.88 -51.14
CA GLU A 147 9.54 18.14 -50.51
C GLU A 147 10.48 18.56 -49.36
N ALA A 148 11.05 17.59 -48.66
CA ALA A 148 11.95 17.82 -47.52
C ALA A 148 13.39 18.21 -47.91
N GLN A 149 13.75 18.14 -49.19
CA GLN A 149 15.01 18.68 -49.77
C GLN A 149 16.28 18.26 -48.98
N GLY A 150 16.42 16.98 -48.72
CA GLY A 150 17.59 16.43 -48.04
C GLY A 150 17.42 16.16 -46.52
N GLU A 151 16.29 16.51 -45.95
CA GLU A 151 15.94 16.08 -44.60
C GLU A 151 15.30 14.68 -44.59
N VAL A 152 15.56 13.91 -43.55
CA VAL A 152 14.91 12.60 -43.40
C VAL A 152 13.48 12.77 -42.90
N VAL A 153 12.55 12.20 -43.64
CA VAL A 153 11.11 12.20 -43.33
C VAL A 153 10.62 10.82 -42.97
N PHE A 154 9.54 10.77 -42.19
CA PHE A 154 8.80 9.55 -41.89
C PHE A 154 7.37 9.71 -42.36
N THR A 155 6.86 8.71 -43.08
CA THR A 155 5.47 8.72 -43.57
C THR A 155 4.51 8.47 -42.42
N GLN A 156 3.23 8.77 -42.61
CA GLN A 156 2.15 8.11 -41.86
C GLN A 156 2.09 6.64 -42.27
N VAL A 157 1.35 5.84 -41.49
CA VAL A 157 1.11 4.44 -41.84
C VAL A 157 0.34 4.36 -43.15
N TYR A 158 0.85 3.61 -44.10
CA TYR A 158 0.15 3.33 -45.36
C TYR A 158 0.28 1.84 -45.73
N THR A 159 -0.46 1.38 -46.70
CA THR A 159 -0.39 0.00 -47.15
C THR A 159 0.73 -0.14 -48.18
N ASP A 160 1.72 -0.99 -47.88
CA ASP A 160 2.80 -1.34 -48.78
C ASP A 160 2.29 -1.96 -50.10
N ALA A 161 2.96 -1.63 -51.18
CA ALA A 161 2.60 -2.10 -52.51
C ALA A 161 2.96 -3.57 -52.77
N VAL A 162 4.01 -4.07 -52.11
CA VAL A 162 4.56 -5.42 -52.30
C VAL A 162 3.78 -6.47 -51.51
N TYR A 163 3.70 -6.26 -50.20
CA TYR A 163 3.14 -7.25 -49.27
C TYR A 163 1.71 -6.93 -48.81
N HIS A 164 1.16 -5.78 -49.26
CA HIS A 164 -0.20 -5.31 -48.90
C HIS A 164 -0.45 -5.25 -47.39
N ARG A 165 0.57 -4.86 -46.63
CA ARG A 165 0.53 -4.71 -45.15
C ARG A 165 0.85 -3.28 -44.76
N PRO A 166 0.46 -2.85 -43.57
CA PRO A 166 0.80 -1.53 -43.05
C PRO A 166 2.30 -1.38 -42.87
N VAL A 167 2.85 -0.28 -43.37
CA VAL A 167 4.26 0.10 -43.21
C VAL A 167 4.37 1.58 -42.89
N VAL A 168 5.50 1.96 -42.32
CA VAL A 168 5.98 3.33 -42.22
C VAL A 168 7.30 3.39 -42.94
N THR A 169 7.47 4.37 -43.81
CA THR A 169 8.71 4.55 -44.58
C THR A 169 9.49 5.73 -44.03
N ALA A 170 10.75 5.50 -43.70
CA ALA A 170 11.73 6.55 -43.54
C ALA A 170 12.41 6.82 -44.89
N ALA A 171 12.41 8.05 -45.35
CA ALA A 171 12.97 8.39 -46.66
C ALA A 171 13.77 9.70 -46.61
N GLN A 172 14.77 9.79 -47.51
CA GLN A 172 15.59 10.98 -47.70
C GLN A 172 15.91 11.15 -49.19
N SER A 173 15.74 12.36 -49.69
CA SER A 173 16.23 12.71 -51.01
C SER A 173 17.63 13.33 -50.93
N SER A 174 18.39 13.25 -52.01
CA SER A 174 19.50 14.18 -52.26
C SER A 174 18.97 15.60 -52.40
N ARG A 175 19.82 16.61 -52.25
CA ARG A 175 19.41 18.03 -52.37
C ARG A 175 18.91 18.40 -53.75
N ASP A 176 19.43 17.76 -54.77
CA ASP A 176 19.03 17.93 -56.15
C ASP A 176 17.85 17.02 -56.57
N GLY A 177 17.44 16.11 -55.69
CA GLY A 177 16.36 15.14 -55.93
C GLY A 177 16.75 13.98 -56.87
N ALA A 178 18.03 13.85 -57.23
CA ALA A 178 18.49 12.79 -58.13
C ALA A 178 18.49 11.40 -57.49
N VAL A 179 18.64 11.36 -56.20
CA VAL A 179 18.62 10.14 -55.35
C VAL A 179 17.52 10.24 -54.32
N VAL A 180 16.73 9.19 -54.14
CA VAL A 180 15.81 9.06 -52.99
C VAL A 180 16.00 7.69 -52.40
N MET A 181 16.56 7.65 -51.19
CA MET A 181 16.75 6.41 -50.43
C MET A 181 15.64 6.26 -49.40
N ALA A 182 15.17 5.04 -49.19
CA ALA A 182 14.08 4.77 -48.30
C ALA A 182 14.21 3.42 -47.60
N PHE A 183 13.65 3.32 -46.39
CA PHE A 183 13.56 2.10 -45.59
C PHE A 183 12.10 1.91 -45.18
N ASP A 184 11.49 0.83 -45.61
CA ASP A 184 10.20 0.43 -45.09
C ASP A 184 10.38 -0.22 -43.73
N ILE A 185 9.81 0.39 -42.68
CA ILE A 185 9.83 -0.07 -41.31
C ILE A 185 8.55 -0.86 -41.09
N LEU A 186 8.72 -2.12 -40.66
CA LEU A 186 7.60 -3.03 -40.45
C LEU A 186 7.13 -2.95 -39.00
N PRO A 187 5.88 -2.54 -38.72
CA PRO A 187 5.35 -2.42 -37.37
C PRO A 187 5.45 -3.72 -36.53
N GLU A 188 5.42 -4.88 -37.21
CA GLU A 188 5.54 -6.20 -36.57
C GLU A 188 6.92 -6.50 -35.96
N HIS A 189 7.94 -5.74 -36.35
CA HIS A 189 9.30 -5.85 -35.82
C HIS A 189 9.58 -4.86 -34.68
N LEU A 190 8.68 -3.92 -34.43
CA LEU A 190 8.76 -3.03 -33.28
C LEU A 190 8.52 -3.84 -32.02
N ARG A 191 9.38 -3.69 -31.03
CA ARG A 191 9.29 -4.37 -29.75
C ARG A 191 9.51 -3.36 -28.65
N PHE A 192 8.58 -3.35 -27.70
CA PHE A 192 8.67 -2.52 -26.49
C PHE A 192 8.71 -3.43 -25.29
N ASP A 193 9.49 -3.06 -24.29
CA ASP A 193 9.44 -3.73 -23.01
C ASP A 193 8.16 -3.32 -22.27
N THR A 194 7.16 -4.17 -22.33
CA THR A 194 5.85 -3.95 -21.71
C THR A 194 5.70 -4.70 -20.39
N ALA A 195 6.80 -5.19 -19.81
CA ALA A 195 6.78 -5.97 -18.56
C ALA A 195 6.20 -5.20 -17.36
N ASP A 196 6.30 -3.87 -17.39
CA ASP A 196 5.75 -2.99 -16.35
C ASP A 196 4.24 -2.73 -16.50
N LEU A 197 3.65 -3.11 -17.63
CA LEU A 197 2.20 -2.99 -17.85
C LEU A 197 1.47 -4.20 -17.29
N THR A 198 0.34 -3.95 -16.65
CA THR A 198 -0.57 -5.01 -16.24
C THR A 198 -1.45 -5.44 -17.42
N GLU A 199 -2.11 -6.61 -17.31
CA GLU A 199 -3.04 -7.10 -18.34
C GLU A 199 -4.20 -6.13 -18.62
N GLU A 200 -4.55 -5.28 -17.68
CA GLU A 200 -5.63 -4.30 -17.80
C GLU A 200 -5.18 -2.97 -18.41
N ASP A 201 -3.88 -2.69 -18.39
CA ASP A 201 -3.30 -1.49 -19.00
C ASP A 201 -3.17 -1.68 -20.51
N SER A 202 -3.10 -0.58 -21.24
CA SER A 202 -2.90 -0.66 -22.68
C SER A 202 -1.90 0.38 -23.14
N PHE A 203 -1.02 -0.04 -24.04
CA PHE A 203 -0.05 0.79 -24.70
C PHE A 203 -0.31 0.78 -26.21
N PHE A 204 -0.26 1.96 -26.82
CA PHE A 204 -0.43 2.17 -28.25
C PHE A 204 0.65 3.11 -28.76
N LEU A 205 1.26 2.75 -29.86
CA LEU A 205 2.05 3.65 -30.70
C LEU A 205 1.20 3.99 -31.91
N CYS A 206 0.98 5.28 -32.17
CA CYS A 206 0.17 5.78 -33.25
C CYS A 206 0.93 6.85 -34.02
N ASP A 207 0.65 6.99 -35.31
CA ASP A 207 1.10 8.14 -36.09
C ASP A 207 0.33 9.43 -35.73
N GLY A 208 0.69 10.55 -36.37
CA GLY A 208 0.07 11.85 -36.13
C GLY A 208 -1.42 11.93 -36.50
N ALA A 209 -1.93 10.99 -37.31
CA ALA A 209 -3.34 10.85 -37.66
C ALA A 209 -4.09 9.89 -36.75
N GLY A 210 -3.42 9.25 -35.77
CA GLY A 210 -3.99 8.26 -34.88
C GLY A 210 -4.05 6.86 -35.50
N THR A 211 -3.32 6.61 -36.61
CA THR A 211 -3.23 5.26 -37.19
C THR A 211 -2.35 4.39 -36.33
N LEU A 212 -2.84 3.20 -35.98
CA LEU A 212 -2.14 2.26 -35.11
C LEU A 212 -0.86 1.71 -35.80
N ILE A 213 0.27 1.89 -35.13
CA ILE A 213 1.56 1.29 -35.49
C ILE A 213 1.81 0.04 -34.67
N TYR A 214 1.75 0.14 -33.34
CA TYR A 214 1.99 -0.96 -32.43
C TYR A 214 0.98 -0.93 -31.25
N GLN A 215 0.66 -2.10 -30.73
CA GLN A 215 -0.19 -2.21 -29.55
C GLN A 215 0.27 -3.31 -28.59
N ALA A 216 0.13 -3.04 -27.31
CA ALA A 216 0.16 -4.02 -26.23
C ALA A 216 -1.07 -3.76 -25.36
N THR A 217 -2.10 -4.58 -25.54
CA THR A 217 -3.38 -4.40 -24.85
C THR A 217 -4.09 -5.74 -24.64
N GLY A 218 -4.73 -5.89 -23.47
CA GLY A 218 -5.67 -6.97 -23.21
C GLY A 218 -7.10 -6.70 -23.70
N MET A 219 -7.33 -5.58 -24.39
CA MET A 219 -8.64 -5.28 -24.95
C MET A 219 -8.88 -6.11 -26.23
N GLU A 220 -9.86 -6.99 -26.18
CA GLU A 220 -10.32 -7.75 -27.35
C GLU A 220 -11.33 -6.90 -28.14
N LEU A 221 -10.84 -6.11 -29.07
CA LEU A 221 -11.66 -5.24 -29.92
C LEU A 221 -11.42 -5.53 -31.42
N PRO A 222 -12.45 -5.41 -32.25
CA PRO A 222 -12.27 -5.41 -33.70
C PRO A 222 -11.29 -4.28 -34.12
N ARG A 223 -10.43 -4.56 -35.09
CA ARG A 223 -9.39 -3.62 -35.51
C ARG A 223 -9.95 -2.27 -35.97
N GLU A 224 -11.11 -2.26 -36.62
CA GLU A 224 -11.77 -1.04 -37.09
C GLU A 224 -12.25 -0.16 -35.92
N GLU A 225 -12.83 -0.78 -34.85
CA GLU A 225 -13.29 -0.04 -33.67
C GLU A 225 -12.11 0.53 -32.89
N LEU A 226 -11.04 -0.26 -32.76
CA LEU A 226 -9.81 0.21 -32.11
C LEU A 226 -9.18 1.37 -32.88
N GLN A 227 -9.13 1.28 -34.21
CA GLN A 227 -8.61 2.36 -35.08
C GLN A 227 -9.43 3.64 -34.90
N SER A 228 -10.75 3.55 -34.93
CA SER A 228 -11.63 4.71 -34.71
C SER A 228 -11.44 5.33 -33.31
N TYR A 229 -11.26 4.48 -32.31
CA TYR A 229 -10.99 4.91 -30.92
C TYR A 229 -9.66 5.68 -30.84
N LEU A 230 -8.60 5.18 -31.45
CA LEU A 230 -7.28 5.81 -31.43
C LEU A 230 -7.24 7.13 -32.23
N THR A 231 -7.89 7.19 -33.40
CA THR A 231 -8.03 8.42 -34.15
C THR A 231 -8.72 9.52 -33.31
N GLY A 232 -9.88 9.20 -32.70
CA GLY A 232 -10.55 10.14 -31.83
C GLY A 232 -9.76 10.50 -30.57
N LEU A 233 -8.89 9.60 -30.10
CA LEU A 233 -8.03 9.86 -28.96
C LEU A 233 -6.91 10.86 -29.33
N VAL A 234 -6.27 10.67 -30.48
CA VAL A 234 -5.21 11.58 -30.99
C VAL A 234 -5.79 12.96 -31.32
N GLU A 235 -6.97 13.03 -31.91
CA GLU A 235 -7.66 14.31 -32.14
C GLU A 235 -7.88 15.10 -30.84
N ARG A 236 -8.30 14.42 -29.76
CA ARG A 236 -8.49 15.05 -28.44
C ARG A 236 -7.17 15.46 -27.78
N ILE A 237 -6.09 14.69 -28.01
CA ILE A 237 -4.74 15.06 -27.59
C ILE A 237 -4.31 16.34 -28.29
N GLN A 238 -4.47 16.42 -29.60
CA GLN A 238 -4.10 17.58 -30.41
C GLN A 238 -4.94 18.83 -30.08
N ALA A 239 -6.21 18.63 -29.70
CA ALA A 239 -7.08 19.69 -29.21
C ALA A 239 -6.73 20.19 -27.80
N GLY A 240 -5.78 19.55 -27.10
CA GLY A 240 -5.39 19.88 -25.71
C GLY A 240 -6.40 19.47 -24.65
N GLU A 241 -7.47 18.76 -25.00
CA GLU A 241 -8.54 18.38 -24.06
C GLU A 241 -8.04 17.44 -22.94
N LEU A 242 -7.02 16.64 -23.20
CA LEU A 242 -6.51 15.63 -22.30
C LEU A 242 -5.40 16.15 -21.37
N GLU A 243 -4.87 17.35 -21.59
CA GLU A 243 -3.92 17.99 -20.67
C GLU A 243 -4.58 18.36 -19.34
N GLU A 244 -5.77 18.96 -19.42
CA GLU A 244 -6.56 19.38 -18.24
C GLU A 244 -7.28 18.20 -17.59
N ASN A 245 -7.85 17.30 -18.41
CA ASN A 245 -8.64 16.17 -17.91
C ASN A 245 -8.25 14.86 -18.63
N PRO A 246 -7.21 14.18 -18.15
CA PRO A 246 -6.70 12.95 -18.77
C PRO A 246 -7.62 11.74 -18.60
N VAL A 247 -8.94 11.93 -18.54
CA VAL A 247 -9.91 10.86 -18.27
C VAL A 247 -10.84 10.70 -19.45
N ILE A 248 -10.88 9.50 -19.99
CA ILE A 248 -11.82 9.12 -21.04
C ILE A 248 -12.70 7.94 -20.59
N ARG A 249 -13.71 7.64 -21.38
CA ARG A 249 -14.38 6.34 -21.37
C ARG A 249 -13.90 5.54 -22.56
N ASP A 250 -13.45 4.31 -22.30
CA ASP A 250 -13.13 3.40 -23.37
C ASP A 250 -14.40 2.84 -24.05
N LEU A 251 -14.21 2.02 -25.07
CA LEU A 251 -15.30 1.41 -25.83
C LEU A 251 -16.17 0.45 -24.99
N SER A 252 -15.63 -0.07 -23.87
CA SER A 252 -16.37 -0.86 -22.88
C SER A 252 -17.12 0.01 -21.86
N GLY A 253 -17.00 1.33 -21.93
CA GLY A 253 -17.60 2.29 -21.00
C GLY A 253 -16.82 2.48 -19.70
N GLN A 254 -15.66 1.84 -19.53
CA GLN A 254 -14.80 2.00 -18.36
C GLN A 254 -14.06 3.35 -18.41
N ARG A 255 -13.87 3.95 -17.23
CA ARG A 255 -13.07 5.17 -17.10
C ARG A 255 -11.59 4.80 -17.09
N ARG A 256 -10.82 5.39 -18.03
CA ARG A 256 -9.37 5.21 -18.14
C ARG A 256 -8.67 6.56 -18.04
N GLY A 257 -7.52 6.58 -17.40
CA GLY A 257 -6.55 7.68 -17.50
C GLY A 257 -5.75 7.52 -18.79
N VAL A 258 -5.53 8.61 -19.51
CA VAL A 258 -4.72 8.65 -20.74
C VAL A 258 -3.46 9.44 -20.46
N TYR A 259 -2.33 8.84 -20.78
CA TYR A 259 -1.01 9.45 -20.62
C TYR A 259 -0.25 9.27 -21.93
N TYR A 260 0.35 10.32 -22.42
CA TYR A 260 0.97 10.29 -23.75
C TYR A 260 2.26 11.10 -23.80
N THR A 261 3.09 10.75 -24.76
CA THR A 261 4.30 11.49 -25.12
C THR A 261 4.39 11.52 -26.64
N GLN A 262 4.60 12.69 -27.19
CA GLN A 262 4.83 12.86 -28.63
C GLN A 262 6.32 12.70 -28.91
N ILE A 263 6.63 12.00 -30.03
CA ILE A 263 7.96 11.83 -30.59
C ILE A 263 8.21 12.93 -31.65
N ASP A 264 9.46 13.23 -31.94
CA ASP A 264 9.84 14.34 -32.83
C ASP A 264 9.27 14.20 -34.26
N ASN A 265 9.00 12.99 -34.72
CA ASN A 265 8.39 12.72 -36.02
C ASN A 265 6.85 12.88 -36.04
N GLY A 266 6.26 13.32 -34.90
CA GLY A 266 4.82 13.52 -34.75
C GLY A 266 4.04 12.30 -34.24
N TRP A 267 4.68 11.17 -33.99
CA TRP A 267 4.03 9.99 -33.44
C TRP A 267 3.70 10.15 -31.94
N TYR A 268 2.77 9.35 -31.47
CA TYR A 268 2.32 9.37 -30.09
C TYR A 268 2.49 8.00 -29.41
N CYS A 269 3.22 7.98 -28.30
CA CYS A 269 3.23 6.88 -27.36
C CYS A 269 2.11 7.11 -26.33
N ILE A 270 1.06 6.31 -26.36
CA ILE A 270 -0.14 6.49 -25.55
C ILE A 270 -0.29 5.31 -24.60
N VAL A 271 -0.41 5.61 -23.30
CA VAL A 271 -0.70 4.63 -22.26
C VAL A 271 -2.08 4.91 -21.68
N THR A 272 -2.91 3.89 -21.57
CA THR A 272 -4.20 4.03 -20.93
C THR A 272 -4.33 3.06 -19.75
N VAL A 273 -4.72 3.58 -18.58
CA VAL A 273 -4.82 2.82 -17.33
C VAL A 273 -6.25 2.89 -16.80
N PRO A 274 -6.94 1.76 -16.58
CA PRO A 274 -8.31 1.78 -16.08
C PRO A 274 -8.36 2.23 -14.61
N TYR A 275 -9.29 3.12 -14.31
CA TYR A 275 -9.51 3.59 -12.93
C TYR A 275 -10.00 2.48 -12.00
N SER A 276 -10.68 1.47 -12.53
CA SER A 276 -11.06 0.26 -11.81
C SER A 276 -9.84 -0.47 -11.24
N HIS A 277 -8.77 -0.55 -12.00
CA HIS A 277 -7.51 -1.16 -11.59
C HIS A 277 -6.81 -0.29 -10.51
N ILE A 278 -6.60 1.00 -10.78
CA ILE A 278 -5.94 1.93 -9.86
C ILE A 278 -6.67 1.98 -8.50
N LEU A 279 -8.01 1.99 -8.52
CA LEU A 279 -8.85 2.15 -7.34
C LEU A 279 -9.45 0.84 -6.82
N GLY A 280 -9.19 -0.29 -7.48
CA GLY A 280 -9.72 -1.60 -7.12
C GLY A 280 -9.39 -2.00 -5.69
N GLY A 281 -8.15 -1.76 -5.26
CA GLY A 281 -7.70 -2.01 -3.90
C GLY A 281 -8.44 -1.18 -2.84
N LEU A 282 -8.95 0.02 -3.19
CA LEU A 282 -9.72 0.86 -2.26
C LEU A 282 -11.07 0.24 -1.89
N ARG A 283 -11.73 -0.47 -2.82
CA ARG A 283 -13.00 -1.17 -2.54
C ARG A 283 -12.80 -2.26 -1.49
N GLY A 284 -11.68 -2.97 -1.54
CA GLY A 284 -11.31 -3.97 -0.55
C GLY A 284 -11.06 -3.38 0.85
N LEU A 285 -10.66 -2.11 0.96
CA LEU A 285 -10.43 -1.42 2.22
C LEU A 285 -11.69 -0.79 2.81
N ILE A 286 -12.65 -0.39 1.98
CA ILE A 286 -13.88 0.28 2.42
C ILE A 286 -14.74 -0.67 3.28
N TRP A 287 -14.92 -1.92 2.87
CA TRP A 287 -15.75 -2.88 3.59
C TRP A 287 -15.23 -3.23 4.99
N PRO A 288 -13.94 -3.60 5.19
CA PRO A 288 -13.40 -3.82 6.54
C PRO A 288 -13.40 -2.55 7.38
N LEU A 289 -13.21 -1.37 6.78
CA LEU A 289 -13.28 -0.09 7.46
C LEU A 289 -14.71 0.18 7.96
N LEU A 290 -15.72 0.00 7.13
CA LEU A 290 -17.14 0.12 7.51
C LEU A 290 -17.53 -0.90 8.58
N LEU A 291 -17.05 -2.14 8.48
CA LEU A 291 -17.25 -3.17 9.49
C LEU A 291 -16.61 -2.77 10.83
N MET A 292 -15.38 -2.30 10.80
CA MET A 292 -14.66 -1.82 11.99
C MET A 292 -15.41 -0.65 12.66
N PHE A 293 -15.91 0.32 11.88
CA PHE A 293 -16.74 1.41 12.39
C PHE A 293 -18.06 0.91 12.98
N GLY A 294 -18.72 -0.03 12.29
CA GLY A 294 -19.95 -0.64 12.78
C GLY A 294 -19.76 -1.38 14.11
N VAL A 295 -18.72 -2.19 14.20
CA VAL A 295 -18.37 -2.91 15.43
C VAL A 295 -17.98 -1.93 16.54
N SER A 296 -17.15 -0.93 16.25
CA SER A 296 -16.76 0.10 17.22
C SER A 296 -17.97 0.87 17.73
N PHE A 297 -18.90 1.25 16.87
CA PHE A 297 -20.14 1.92 17.25
C PHE A 297 -21.01 1.04 18.15
N LEU A 298 -21.15 -0.25 17.83
CA LEU A 298 -21.89 -1.20 18.65
C LEU A 298 -21.26 -1.38 20.03
N VAL A 299 -19.94 -1.52 20.09
CA VAL A 299 -19.20 -1.66 21.37
C VAL A 299 -19.35 -0.42 22.22
N VAL A 300 -19.14 0.78 21.65
CA VAL A 300 -19.28 2.06 22.37
C VAL A 300 -20.71 2.26 22.84
N THR A 301 -21.71 1.94 22.00
CA THR A 301 -23.12 2.02 22.37
C THR A 301 -23.47 1.02 23.50
N ALA A 302 -22.96 -0.21 23.40
CA ALA A 302 -23.16 -1.23 24.44
C ALA A 302 -22.53 -0.81 25.77
N LEU A 303 -21.31 -0.25 25.74
CA LEU A 303 -20.63 0.28 26.92
C LEU A 303 -21.39 1.48 27.54
N ALA A 304 -21.85 2.42 26.71
CA ALA A 304 -22.65 3.56 27.16
C ALA A 304 -23.99 3.13 27.78
N LEU A 305 -24.66 2.15 27.17
CA LEU A 305 -25.90 1.57 27.74
C LEU A 305 -25.62 0.80 29.04
N ARG A 306 -24.48 0.12 29.14
CA ARG A 306 -24.05 -0.56 30.36
C ARG A 306 -23.80 0.45 31.47
N GLU A 307 -23.07 1.55 31.17
CA GLU A 307 -22.84 2.63 32.16
C GLU A 307 -24.14 3.28 32.65
N LEU A 308 -25.06 3.57 31.75
CA LEU A 308 -26.38 4.10 32.12
C LEU A 308 -27.19 3.13 32.99
N ARG A 309 -27.08 1.83 32.72
CA ARG A 309 -27.74 0.82 33.59
C ARG A 309 -27.07 0.74 34.95
N LEU A 310 -25.76 0.86 35.01
CA LEU A 310 -25.00 0.91 36.26
C LEU A 310 -25.33 2.17 37.05
N ASP A 311 -25.34 3.35 36.42
CA ASP A 311 -25.63 4.63 37.06
C ASP A 311 -27.06 4.66 37.62
N ARG A 312 -28.04 4.10 36.90
CA ARG A 312 -29.42 3.93 37.40
C ARG A 312 -29.49 2.98 38.59
N ARG A 313 -28.64 1.95 38.64
CA ARG A 313 -28.54 1.04 39.78
C ARG A 313 -27.91 1.74 40.98
N VAL A 314 -26.82 2.47 40.77
CA VAL A 314 -26.13 3.22 41.83
C VAL A 314 -27.03 4.32 42.42
N ARG A 315 -27.76 5.09 41.58
CA ARG A 315 -28.70 6.10 42.06
C ARG A 315 -29.84 5.52 42.89
N ARG A 316 -30.42 4.39 42.47
CA ARG A 316 -31.43 3.68 43.28
C ARG A 316 -30.84 3.13 44.57
N ALA A 317 -29.57 2.81 44.57
CA ALA A 317 -28.85 2.32 45.73
C ALA A 317 -28.50 3.43 46.74
N ASN A 318 -28.22 4.66 46.26
CA ASN A 318 -27.99 5.82 47.11
C ASN A 318 -29.28 6.40 47.71
N GLU A 319 -30.45 6.10 47.14
CA GLU A 319 -31.74 6.53 47.67
C GLU A 319 -32.19 5.72 48.89
N THR A 320 -31.51 4.65 49.14
CA THR A 320 -31.79 3.84 50.34
C THR A 320 -30.48 3.60 51.14
N ALA A 321 -30.38 4.20 52.31
CA ALA A 321 -29.28 3.97 53.27
C ALA A 321 -29.07 2.47 53.59
N GLN A 322 -29.94 1.59 53.05
CA GLN A 322 -29.85 0.14 53.12
C GLN A 322 -28.78 -0.46 52.18
N VAL A 323 -28.23 0.30 51.25
CA VAL A 323 -27.37 -0.24 50.20
C VAL A 323 -25.92 -0.39 50.62
N LEU A 324 -25.43 0.40 51.57
CA LEU A 324 -24.12 0.14 52.19
C LEU A 324 -24.04 -1.29 52.75
N GLY A 325 -25.16 -1.82 53.26
CA GLY A 325 -25.26 -3.20 53.71
C GLY A 325 -25.08 -4.27 52.61
N ASN A 326 -25.23 -3.93 51.31
CA ASN A 326 -25.13 -4.91 50.24
C ASN A 326 -23.73 -5.02 49.64
N THR A 327 -22.87 -4.02 49.86
CA THR A 327 -21.49 -4.05 49.37
C THR A 327 -20.61 -4.99 50.18
N TYR A 328 -20.97 -5.17 51.44
CA TYR A 328 -20.23 -6.02 52.37
C TYR A 328 -21.05 -7.28 52.71
N TYR A 329 -20.44 -8.44 52.58
CA TYR A 329 -21.11 -9.68 52.99
C TYR A 329 -21.12 -9.84 54.50
N ALA A 330 -20.22 -9.12 55.25
CA ALA A 330 -20.24 -9.04 56.68
C ALA A 330 -19.77 -7.65 57.15
N LEU A 331 -20.43 -7.14 58.18
CA LEU A 331 -20.19 -5.87 58.84
C LEU A 331 -20.30 -6.05 60.34
N TYR A 332 -19.26 -5.69 61.04
CA TYR A 332 -19.22 -5.76 62.48
C TYR A 332 -18.85 -4.41 63.05
N ARG A 333 -19.65 -3.92 64.01
CA ARG A 333 -19.27 -2.78 64.84
C ARG A 333 -18.42 -3.33 65.96
N VAL A 334 -17.27 -2.76 66.21
CA VAL A 334 -16.32 -3.19 67.24
C VAL A 334 -16.07 -2.01 68.17
N ASP A 335 -16.37 -2.19 69.44
CA ASP A 335 -15.93 -1.32 70.51
C ASP A 335 -14.57 -1.85 70.99
N TYR A 336 -13.50 -1.14 70.64
CA TYR A 336 -12.13 -1.59 70.93
C TYR A 336 -11.65 -1.26 72.34
N GLU A 337 -12.41 -0.43 73.09
CA GLU A 337 -12.12 -0.19 74.50
C GLU A 337 -12.78 -1.29 75.42
N ARG A 338 -14.00 -1.71 75.05
CA ARG A 338 -14.72 -2.78 75.77
C ARG A 338 -14.40 -4.16 75.22
N GLU A 339 -13.68 -4.23 74.09
CA GLU A 339 -13.32 -5.46 73.37
C GLU A 339 -14.55 -6.32 73.01
N THR A 340 -15.62 -5.66 72.56
CA THR A 340 -16.87 -6.30 72.16
C THR A 340 -17.21 -6.04 70.73
N TYR A 341 -18.01 -6.91 70.09
CA TYR A 341 -18.53 -6.69 68.74
C TYR A 341 -20.06 -6.75 68.74
N GLU A 342 -20.62 -6.05 67.77
CA GLU A 342 -22.00 -6.13 67.28
C GLU A 342 -22.03 -6.48 65.79
N MET A 343 -22.76 -7.54 65.46
CA MET A 343 -22.91 -8.01 64.07
C MET A 343 -24.02 -7.22 63.37
N ILE A 344 -23.68 -6.25 62.54
CA ILE A 344 -24.63 -5.53 61.67
C ILE A 344 -25.10 -6.46 60.54
N LYS A 345 -24.15 -7.16 59.92
CA LYS A 345 -24.37 -8.17 58.89
C LYS A 345 -23.31 -9.25 59.05
N GLY A 346 -23.71 -10.50 59.11
CA GLY A 346 -22.80 -11.63 59.24
C GLY A 346 -22.95 -12.59 58.07
N SER A 347 -21.87 -13.24 57.66
CA SER A 347 -21.95 -14.39 56.79
C SER A 347 -22.71 -15.53 57.42
N ASP A 348 -23.31 -16.42 56.63
CA ASP A 348 -24.04 -17.58 57.17
C ASP A 348 -23.16 -18.47 58.06
N TYR A 349 -21.88 -18.57 57.69
CA TYR A 349 -20.89 -19.31 58.47
C TYR A 349 -20.71 -18.76 59.89
N VAL A 350 -20.59 -17.43 60.02
CA VAL A 350 -20.39 -16.76 61.31
C VAL A 350 -21.68 -16.73 62.14
N ARG A 351 -22.84 -16.46 61.50
CA ARG A 351 -24.15 -16.45 62.14
C ARG A 351 -24.52 -17.79 62.77
N ALA A 352 -24.01 -18.89 62.24
CA ALA A 352 -24.25 -20.22 62.79
C ALA A 352 -23.38 -20.57 64.01
N ARG A 353 -22.31 -19.77 64.26
CA ARG A 353 -21.28 -20.09 65.26
C ARG A 353 -21.19 -19.13 66.45
N ILE A 354 -21.51 -17.88 66.28
CA ILE A 354 -21.42 -16.86 67.27
C ILE A 354 -22.71 -16.03 67.37
N ALA A 355 -22.97 -15.47 68.54
CA ALA A 355 -24.12 -14.61 68.75
C ALA A 355 -24.02 -13.27 68.04
N PRO A 356 -25.10 -12.52 67.79
CA PRO A 356 -25.07 -11.20 67.19
C PRO A 356 -24.20 -10.17 67.94
N THR A 357 -23.96 -10.37 69.22
CA THR A 357 -23.10 -9.54 70.07
C THR A 357 -22.29 -10.44 71.00
N GLY A 358 -21.06 -10.05 71.30
CA GLY A 358 -20.20 -10.83 72.21
C GLY A 358 -18.79 -10.28 72.31
N PRO A 359 -17.87 -11.01 72.97
CA PRO A 359 -16.47 -10.67 73.06
C PRO A 359 -15.81 -10.66 71.67
N TYR A 360 -15.00 -9.64 71.35
CA TYR A 360 -14.33 -9.52 70.05
C TYR A 360 -13.38 -10.69 69.75
N ALA A 361 -12.78 -11.27 70.81
CA ALA A 361 -11.95 -12.47 70.67
C ALA A 361 -12.69 -13.67 70.06
N ASP A 362 -14.00 -13.80 70.23
CA ASP A 362 -14.80 -14.87 69.62
C ASP A 362 -14.96 -14.66 68.11
N LEU A 363 -15.12 -13.41 67.71
CA LEU A 363 -15.15 -13.07 66.26
C LEU A 363 -13.81 -13.37 65.59
N LEU A 364 -12.67 -12.98 66.19
CA LEU A 364 -11.36 -13.27 65.71
C LEU A 364 -11.06 -14.77 65.59
N ARG A 365 -11.43 -15.54 66.64
CA ARG A 365 -11.28 -16.99 66.61
C ARG A 365 -12.08 -17.66 65.54
N THR A 366 -13.30 -17.22 65.28
CA THR A 366 -14.17 -17.74 64.21
C THR A 366 -13.64 -17.36 62.83
N ALA A 367 -12.99 -16.21 62.69
CA ALA A 367 -12.29 -15.84 61.49
C ALA A 367 -11.10 -16.77 61.19
N GLY A 368 -10.40 -17.23 62.23
CA GLY A 368 -9.27 -18.17 62.11
C GLY A 368 -9.65 -19.55 61.56
N GLU A 369 -10.90 -19.98 61.74
CA GLU A 369 -11.38 -21.26 61.19
C GLU A 369 -11.49 -21.27 59.66
N VAL A 370 -11.50 -20.11 59.03
CA VAL A 370 -11.66 -19.93 57.58
C VAL A 370 -10.44 -19.30 56.90
N LEU A 371 -9.40 -18.97 57.64
CA LEU A 371 -8.12 -18.45 57.16
C LEU A 371 -7.02 -19.52 57.31
N GLU A 372 -5.98 -19.44 56.47
CA GLU A 372 -4.78 -20.27 56.67
C GLU A 372 -4.00 -19.82 57.91
N ALA A 373 -3.28 -20.73 58.56
CA ALA A 373 -2.62 -20.48 59.84
C ALA A 373 -1.62 -19.30 59.80
N GLU A 374 -0.88 -19.13 58.71
CA GLU A 374 0.02 -17.98 58.53
C GLU A 374 -0.73 -16.68 58.35
N VAL A 375 -1.76 -16.69 57.50
CA VAL A 375 -2.64 -15.54 57.23
C VAL A 375 -3.43 -15.14 58.44
N PHE A 376 -3.86 -16.11 59.27
CA PHE A 376 -4.58 -15.84 60.53
C PHE A 376 -3.75 -15.08 61.55
N ARG A 377 -2.47 -15.37 61.65
CA ARG A 377 -1.58 -14.64 62.56
C ARG A 377 -1.49 -13.17 62.16
N ASP A 378 -1.23 -12.90 60.86
CA ASP A 378 -1.15 -11.54 60.33
C ASP A 378 -2.49 -10.81 60.45
N PHE A 379 -3.59 -11.52 60.23
CA PHE A 379 -4.95 -10.98 60.41
C PHE A 379 -5.22 -10.60 61.88
N THR A 380 -4.89 -11.48 62.83
CA THR A 380 -5.12 -11.23 64.23
C THR A 380 -4.27 -10.07 64.77
N GLU A 381 -3.03 -9.95 64.32
CA GLU A 381 -2.16 -8.84 64.66
C GLU A 381 -2.69 -7.51 64.07
N SER A 382 -3.07 -7.54 62.81
CA SER A 382 -3.58 -6.35 62.08
C SER A 382 -4.90 -5.82 62.62
N PHE A 383 -5.78 -6.69 63.06
CA PHE A 383 -7.12 -6.36 63.57
C PHE A 383 -7.28 -6.54 65.07
N SER A 384 -6.18 -6.59 65.83
CA SER A 384 -6.23 -6.57 67.32
C SER A 384 -6.76 -5.24 67.80
N CYS A 385 -7.45 -5.25 69.00
CA CYS A 385 -7.92 -4.02 69.62
C CYS A 385 -6.80 -3.02 69.91
N GLU A 386 -5.59 -3.50 70.23
CA GLU A 386 -4.40 -2.69 70.44
C GLU A 386 -4.01 -1.92 69.14
N ASN A 387 -3.95 -2.64 67.96
CA ASN A 387 -3.63 -2.03 66.69
C ASN A 387 -4.76 -1.10 66.22
N ILE A 388 -6.02 -1.47 66.40
CA ILE A 388 -7.18 -0.61 66.09
C ILE A 388 -7.08 0.70 66.87
N ARG A 389 -6.77 0.66 68.18
CA ARG A 389 -6.58 1.82 69.04
C ARG A 389 -5.46 2.74 68.53
N GLN A 390 -4.37 2.14 68.09
CA GLN A 390 -3.26 2.90 67.49
C GLN A 390 -3.64 3.57 66.18
N LEU A 391 -4.32 2.86 65.26
CA LEU A 391 -4.79 3.37 63.97
C LEU A 391 -5.77 4.51 64.09
N VAL A 392 -6.71 4.41 65.04
CA VAL A 392 -7.68 5.49 65.32
C VAL A 392 -6.95 6.73 65.83
N ARG A 393 -5.98 6.58 66.78
CA ARG A 393 -5.15 7.71 67.26
C ARG A 393 -4.35 8.38 66.16
N GLN A 394 -3.84 7.60 65.18
CA GLN A 394 -3.09 8.11 64.05
C GLN A 394 -3.99 8.68 62.94
N ARG A 395 -5.32 8.61 63.08
CA ARG A 395 -6.29 8.97 62.04
C ARG A 395 -6.02 8.26 60.71
N ALA A 396 -5.53 7.03 60.71
CA ALA A 396 -5.25 6.24 59.55
C ALA A 396 -6.57 5.75 58.91
N GLY A 397 -7.25 6.64 58.20
CA GLY A 397 -8.65 6.50 57.75
C GLY A 397 -8.96 5.36 56.78
N ASN A 398 -8.00 4.53 56.43
CA ASN A 398 -8.23 3.45 55.48
C ASN A 398 -7.26 2.28 55.75
N PHE A 399 -7.38 1.66 56.87
CA PHE A 399 -6.61 0.48 57.21
C PHE A 399 -7.39 -0.78 56.81
N GLY A 400 -6.71 -1.75 56.21
CA GLY A 400 -7.28 -3.04 55.86
C GLY A 400 -6.30 -3.90 55.05
N GLY A 401 -6.69 -5.12 54.83
CA GLY A 401 -5.92 -6.09 54.06
C GLY A 401 -6.81 -6.94 53.17
N GLU A 402 -6.16 -7.61 52.24
CA GLU A 402 -6.79 -8.62 51.39
C GLU A 402 -6.30 -9.99 51.83
N PHE A 403 -7.23 -10.85 52.20
CA PHE A 403 -6.95 -12.15 52.77
C PHE A 403 -7.65 -13.25 51.97
N LEU A 404 -6.97 -14.37 51.81
CA LEU A 404 -7.55 -15.55 51.17
C LEU A 404 -8.39 -16.31 52.20
N ARG A 405 -9.70 -16.35 51.98
CA ARG A 405 -10.66 -16.99 52.86
C ARG A 405 -11.28 -18.21 52.21
N ARG A 406 -11.45 -19.27 52.97
CA ARG A 406 -12.14 -20.48 52.54
C ARG A 406 -13.67 -20.31 52.59
N PHE A 407 -14.34 -20.58 51.47
CA PHE A 407 -15.80 -20.67 51.32
C PHE A 407 -16.16 -22.09 50.90
N GLY A 408 -16.48 -22.95 51.85
CA GLY A 408 -16.63 -24.39 51.60
C GLY A 408 -15.30 -25.03 51.20
N GLU A 409 -15.19 -25.53 49.96
CA GLU A 409 -13.97 -26.11 49.38
C GLU A 409 -13.12 -25.08 48.60
N GLU A 410 -13.63 -23.89 48.33
CA GLU A 410 -12.96 -22.87 47.54
C GLU A 410 -12.32 -21.78 48.39
N TYR A 411 -11.14 -21.31 47.94
CA TYR A 411 -10.51 -20.11 48.52
C TYR A 411 -10.80 -18.91 47.63
N ARG A 412 -11.24 -17.79 48.27
CA ARG A 412 -11.53 -16.53 47.58
C ARG A 412 -10.90 -15.36 48.32
N TRP A 413 -10.53 -14.34 47.57
CA TRP A 413 -9.99 -13.12 48.13
C TRP A 413 -11.07 -12.29 48.80
N VAL A 414 -10.83 -11.89 50.03
CA VAL A 414 -11.69 -11.05 50.85
C VAL A 414 -10.93 -9.83 51.31
N SER A 415 -11.46 -8.65 51.03
CA SER A 415 -10.97 -7.40 51.62
C SER A 415 -11.62 -7.16 52.97
N VAL A 416 -10.80 -6.94 53.96
CA VAL A 416 -11.23 -6.55 55.30
C VAL A 416 -10.75 -5.13 55.54
N ARG A 417 -11.68 -4.26 55.93
CA ARG A 417 -11.37 -2.85 56.19
C ARG A 417 -11.95 -2.40 57.51
N ILE A 418 -11.19 -1.53 58.17
CA ILE A 418 -11.64 -0.79 59.36
C ILE A 418 -12.15 0.57 58.84
N LEU A 419 -13.40 0.86 59.12
CA LEU A 419 -13.99 2.17 58.91
C LEU A 419 -14.26 2.83 60.26
N PHE A 420 -13.82 4.07 60.39
CA PHE A 420 -14.19 4.93 61.53
C PHE A 420 -14.58 6.29 60.94
N ASP A 421 -15.64 6.86 61.46
CA ASP A 421 -16.22 8.12 61.05
C ASP A 421 -16.68 8.91 62.27
N ALA A 422 -16.75 10.22 62.13
CA ALA A 422 -17.29 11.09 63.18
C ALA A 422 -18.76 10.81 63.54
N ALA A 423 -19.45 10.00 62.74
CA ALA A 423 -20.82 9.53 63.02
C ALA A 423 -20.87 8.30 63.95
N LEU A 424 -19.73 7.67 64.22
CA LEU A 424 -19.59 6.56 65.18
C LEU A 424 -19.15 7.11 66.54
N ALA A 425 -19.40 6.33 67.61
CA ALA A 425 -18.84 6.66 68.91
C ALA A 425 -17.30 6.66 68.85
N PRO A 426 -16.60 7.50 69.66
CA PRO A 426 -15.15 7.61 69.59
C PRO A 426 -14.38 6.30 69.81
N GLU A 427 -15.00 5.34 70.51
CA GLU A 427 -14.44 4.03 70.87
C GLU A 427 -14.86 2.94 69.84
N GLU A 428 -15.66 3.28 68.83
CA GLU A 428 -16.20 2.31 67.85
C GLU A 428 -15.57 2.42 66.52
N VAL A 429 -15.38 1.26 65.84
CA VAL A 429 -15.03 1.11 64.46
C VAL A 429 -15.94 0.11 63.76
N VAL A 430 -16.08 0.19 62.46
CA VAL A 430 -16.80 -0.82 61.67
C VAL A 430 -15.80 -1.65 60.87
N LEU A 431 -15.78 -2.95 61.17
CA LEU A 431 -15.07 -3.93 60.33
C LEU A 431 -15.96 -4.35 59.18
N CYS A 432 -15.49 -4.09 58.00
CA CYS A 432 -16.19 -4.38 56.77
C CYS A 432 -15.49 -5.50 55.99
N PHE A 433 -16.23 -6.55 55.67
CA PHE A 433 -15.73 -7.69 54.90
C PHE A 433 -16.36 -7.70 53.53
N ARG A 434 -15.53 -7.60 52.53
CA ARG A 434 -15.94 -7.59 51.12
C ARG A 434 -15.21 -8.68 50.36
N GLU A 435 -15.95 -9.46 49.58
CA GLU A 435 -15.34 -10.39 48.60
C GLU A 435 -14.77 -9.60 47.42
N VAL A 436 -13.50 -9.84 47.07
CA VAL A 436 -12.76 -9.14 46.02
C VAL A 436 -12.10 -10.10 45.02
N ASP A 437 -12.52 -11.37 45.04
CA ASP A 437 -11.90 -12.42 44.25
C ASP A 437 -11.88 -12.11 42.77
N GLY A 438 -13.01 -11.66 42.21
CA GLY A 438 -13.09 -11.33 40.77
C GLY A 438 -12.22 -10.15 40.33
N GLU A 439 -11.93 -9.21 41.25
CA GLU A 439 -11.02 -8.09 40.97
C GLU A 439 -9.56 -8.58 40.96
N LYS A 440 -9.22 -9.43 41.92
CA LYS A 440 -7.87 -9.96 42.09
C LYS A 440 -7.48 -10.91 40.97
N GLN A 441 -8.39 -11.79 40.59
CA GLN A 441 -8.18 -12.73 39.48
C GLN A 441 -7.95 -12.00 38.16
N ARG A 442 -8.73 -10.95 37.87
CA ARG A 442 -8.54 -10.12 36.66
C ARG A 442 -7.21 -9.39 36.67
N GLN A 443 -6.80 -8.80 37.77
CA GLN A 443 -5.50 -8.15 37.90
C GLN A 443 -4.33 -9.12 37.62
N LEU A 444 -4.43 -10.34 38.12
CA LEU A 444 -3.43 -11.37 37.91
C LEU A 444 -3.39 -11.83 36.44
N GLN A 445 -4.57 -11.94 35.83
CA GLN A 445 -4.68 -12.33 34.42
C GLN A 445 -4.18 -11.21 33.45
N GLU A 446 -4.56 -9.97 33.74
CA GLU A 446 -4.13 -8.80 32.96
C GLU A 446 -2.61 -8.63 33.01
N ARG A 447 -2.02 -8.84 34.18
CA ARG A 447 -0.57 -8.83 34.35
C ARG A 447 0.12 -9.93 33.52
N ARG A 448 -0.43 -11.15 33.50
CA ARG A 448 0.11 -12.23 32.67
C ARG A 448 0.06 -11.90 31.19
N LEU A 449 -1.08 -11.40 30.70
CA LEU A 449 -1.23 -11.02 29.29
C LEU A 449 -0.28 -9.89 28.88
N LEU A 450 -0.04 -8.94 29.81
CA LEU A 450 0.90 -7.85 29.56
C LEU A 450 2.35 -8.37 29.47
N GLU A 451 2.73 -9.27 30.37
CA GLU A 451 4.06 -9.89 30.38
C GLU A 451 4.30 -10.72 29.10
N GLU A 452 3.30 -11.51 28.66
CA GLU A 452 3.35 -12.29 27.42
C GLU A 452 3.46 -11.37 26.16
N SER A 453 2.66 -10.31 26.11
CA SER A 453 2.69 -9.33 25.01
C SER A 453 4.05 -8.63 24.90
N LEU A 454 4.65 -8.29 26.02
CA LEU A 454 5.96 -7.64 26.10
C LEU A 454 7.08 -8.59 25.63
N GLN A 455 6.95 -9.88 25.95
CA GLN A 455 7.89 -10.91 25.50
C GLN A 455 7.79 -11.10 23.98
N LEU A 456 6.57 -11.13 23.43
CA LEU A 456 6.34 -11.26 21.97
C LEU A 456 6.90 -10.05 21.20
N ALA A 457 6.68 -8.83 21.73
CA ALA A 457 7.22 -7.61 21.13
C ALA A 457 8.76 -7.61 21.06
N ARG A 458 9.42 -8.08 22.14
CA ARG A 458 10.87 -8.21 22.17
C ARG A 458 11.41 -9.26 21.16
N GLN A 459 10.70 -10.38 21.01
CA GLN A 459 11.06 -11.40 20.04
C GLN A 459 10.91 -10.89 18.60
N ASN A 460 9.85 -10.15 18.33
CA ASN A 460 9.58 -9.59 16.99
C ASN A 460 10.63 -8.53 16.59
N GLU A 461 11.03 -7.68 17.54
CA GLU A 461 12.10 -6.69 17.35
C GLU A 461 13.45 -7.35 17.07
N ALA A 462 13.78 -8.39 17.83
CA ALA A 462 15.01 -9.15 17.61
C ALA A 462 15.04 -9.84 16.23
N SER A 463 13.91 -10.40 15.80
CA SER A 463 13.75 -11.03 14.48
C SER A 463 13.91 -10.01 13.34
N LYS A 464 13.29 -8.82 13.47
CA LYS A 464 13.46 -7.72 12.51
C LYS A 464 14.90 -7.27 12.39
N GLN A 465 15.60 -7.10 13.52
CA GLN A 465 17.00 -6.68 13.51
C GLN A 465 17.93 -7.73 12.87
N ALA A 466 17.68 -9.01 13.14
CA ALA A 466 18.43 -10.11 12.53
C ALA A 466 18.21 -10.14 11.01
N PHE A 467 16.96 -9.98 10.57
CA PHE A 467 16.58 -9.92 9.17
C PHE A 467 17.29 -8.77 8.43
N PHE A 468 17.21 -7.53 8.95
CA PHE A 468 17.88 -6.39 8.32
C PHE A 468 19.40 -6.51 8.27
N ARG A 469 20.00 -7.17 9.27
CA ARG A 469 21.44 -7.41 9.28
C ARG A 469 21.86 -8.40 8.19
N SER A 470 21.13 -9.51 8.04
CA SER A 470 21.36 -10.49 6.97
C SER A 470 21.24 -9.85 5.59
N MET A 471 20.14 -9.13 5.38
CA MET A 471 19.85 -8.47 4.11
C MET A 471 20.91 -7.43 3.71
N SER A 472 21.34 -6.61 4.69
CA SER A 472 22.39 -5.61 4.43
C SER A 472 23.71 -6.28 4.00
N HIS A 473 24.01 -7.46 4.56
CA HIS A 473 25.17 -8.23 4.16
C HIS A 473 25.03 -8.79 2.74
N ASP A 474 23.86 -9.38 2.45
CA ASP A 474 23.62 -10.06 1.19
C ASP A 474 23.52 -9.10 -0.01
N MET A 475 23.05 -7.88 0.23
CA MET A 475 23.07 -6.80 -0.76
C MET A 475 24.47 -6.20 -0.98
N ARG A 476 25.30 -6.16 0.06
CA ARG A 476 26.64 -5.56 -0.04
C ARG A 476 27.55 -6.37 -0.95
N THR A 477 27.42 -7.68 -0.93
CA THR A 477 28.29 -8.59 -1.71
C THR A 477 28.17 -8.35 -3.22
N PRO A 478 26.97 -8.42 -3.84
CA PRO A 478 26.84 -8.16 -5.27
C PRO A 478 27.17 -6.70 -5.64
N LEU A 479 26.83 -5.76 -4.77
CA LEU A 479 27.17 -4.35 -4.99
C LEU A 479 28.69 -4.12 -5.07
N ASN A 480 29.43 -4.75 -4.16
CA ASN A 480 30.91 -4.68 -4.19
C ASN A 480 31.48 -5.37 -5.43
N THR A 481 30.84 -6.44 -5.91
CA THR A 481 31.23 -7.12 -7.16
C THR A 481 31.01 -6.21 -8.37
N ILE A 482 29.85 -5.54 -8.45
CA ILE A 482 29.55 -4.55 -9.50
C ILE A 482 30.60 -3.44 -9.51
N LEU A 483 30.86 -2.84 -8.35
CA LEU A 483 31.84 -1.76 -8.21
C LEU A 483 33.26 -2.19 -8.58
N GLY A 484 33.67 -3.35 -8.10
CA GLY A 484 34.99 -3.91 -8.39
C GLY A 484 35.17 -4.25 -9.88
N SER A 485 34.18 -4.92 -10.48
CA SER A 485 34.22 -5.27 -11.91
C SER A 485 34.11 -4.04 -12.80
N SER A 486 33.35 -3.02 -12.41
CA SER A 486 33.31 -1.73 -13.11
C SER A 486 34.67 -1.02 -13.12
N GLN A 487 35.40 -1.05 -12.00
CA GLN A 487 36.75 -0.51 -11.92
C GLN A 487 37.74 -1.30 -12.77
N LEU A 488 37.59 -2.63 -12.83
CA LEU A 488 38.41 -3.51 -13.66
C LEU A 488 38.13 -3.28 -15.15
N ALA A 489 36.87 -3.24 -15.55
CA ALA A 489 36.47 -2.95 -16.92
C ALA A 489 37.05 -1.62 -17.42
N ARG A 490 37.06 -0.59 -16.57
CA ARG A 490 37.70 0.71 -16.88
C ARG A 490 39.22 0.60 -17.09
N ARG A 491 39.88 -0.33 -16.43
CA ARG A 491 41.33 -0.57 -16.58
C ARG A 491 41.61 -1.44 -17.80
N HIS A 492 40.68 -2.28 -18.19
CA HIS A 492 40.83 -3.22 -19.28
C HIS A 492 40.26 -2.71 -20.63
N LEU A 493 39.90 -1.43 -20.76
CA LEU A 493 39.29 -0.84 -21.97
C LEU A 493 40.06 -1.13 -23.28
N GLY A 494 41.34 -1.44 -23.19
CA GLY A 494 42.17 -1.86 -24.36
C GLY A 494 42.15 -3.37 -24.66
N ASP A 495 41.56 -4.18 -23.78
CA ASP A 495 41.50 -5.65 -23.92
C ASP A 495 40.01 -6.06 -23.96
N ARG A 496 39.55 -6.37 -25.16
CA ARG A 496 38.12 -6.60 -25.47
C ARG A 496 37.57 -7.83 -24.73
N GLU A 497 38.39 -8.86 -24.55
CA GLU A 497 37.97 -10.12 -23.94
C GLU A 497 37.86 -9.95 -22.42
N ARG A 498 38.80 -9.27 -21.80
CA ARG A 498 38.78 -8.99 -20.35
C ARG A 498 37.68 -7.98 -20.00
N THR A 499 37.49 -6.96 -20.83
CA THR A 499 36.40 -5.99 -20.63
C THR A 499 35.03 -6.66 -20.74
N ALA A 500 34.83 -7.56 -21.70
CA ALA A 500 33.59 -8.33 -21.83
C ALA A 500 33.35 -9.20 -20.59
N GLY A 501 34.36 -9.92 -20.10
CA GLY A 501 34.25 -10.73 -18.88
C GLY A 501 33.98 -9.92 -17.61
N ASP A 502 34.48 -8.68 -17.52
CA ASP A 502 34.18 -7.78 -16.41
C ASP A 502 32.74 -7.24 -16.50
N LEU A 503 32.24 -6.96 -17.69
CA LEU A 503 30.85 -6.57 -17.95
C LEU A 503 29.87 -7.71 -17.63
N ASP A 504 30.18 -8.93 -18.05
CA ASP A 504 29.36 -10.12 -17.72
C ASP A 504 29.23 -10.32 -16.21
N ARG A 505 30.29 -10.04 -15.45
CA ARG A 505 30.24 -10.09 -13.98
C ARG A 505 29.36 -8.99 -13.38
N ILE A 506 29.36 -7.80 -13.99
CA ILE A 506 28.49 -6.71 -13.57
C ILE A 506 27.04 -7.11 -13.79
N ASP A 507 26.71 -7.63 -14.96
CA ASP A 507 25.35 -8.05 -15.33
C ASP A 507 24.86 -9.20 -14.43
N ALA A 508 25.70 -10.18 -14.19
CA ALA A 508 25.38 -11.29 -13.29
C ALA A 508 25.12 -10.80 -11.85
N ALA A 509 26.00 -9.96 -11.31
CA ALA A 509 25.85 -9.41 -9.97
C ALA A 509 24.67 -8.43 -9.87
N GLY A 510 24.39 -7.67 -10.91
CA GLY A 510 23.22 -6.80 -11.04
C GLY A 510 21.90 -7.56 -11.05
N SER A 511 21.82 -8.62 -11.84
CA SER A 511 20.67 -9.51 -11.91
C SER A 511 20.41 -10.21 -10.58
N TYR A 512 21.48 -10.67 -9.92
CA TYR A 512 21.36 -11.26 -8.58
C TYR A 512 20.86 -10.24 -7.53
N LEU A 513 21.37 -9.01 -7.55
CA LEU A 513 20.94 -7.95 -6.65
C LEU A 513 19.48 -7.58 -6.88
N LEU A 514 19.04 -7.54 -8.14
CA LEU A 514 17.66 -7.27 -8.51
C LEU A 514 16.72 -8.38 -8.02
N GLY A 515 17.16 -9.64 -8.12
CA GLY A 515 16.45 -10.78 -7.54
C GLY A 515 16.27 -10.65 -6.03
N LEU A 516 17.34 -10.33 -5.30
CA LEU A 516 17.28 -10.11 -3.86
C LEU A 516 16.32 -8.96 -3.48
N ILE A 517 16.32 -7.87 -4.26
CA ILE A 517 15.40 -6.74 -4.03
C ILE A 517 13.94 -7.16 -4.27
N ASN A 518 13.67 -7.93 -5.32
CA ASN A 518 12.33 -8.42 -5.59
C ASN A 518 11.83 -9.39 -4.51
N ASP A 519 12.69 -10.32 -4.07
CA ASP A 519 12.37 -11.22 -2.96
C ASP A 519 12.00 -10.47 -1.67
N ILE A 520 12.63 -9.32 -1.45
CA ILE A 520 12.34 -8.43 -0.31
C ILE A 520 11.00 -7.70 -0.47
N LEU A 521 10.69 -7.28 -1.68
CA LEU A 521 9.46 -6.53 -1.97
C LEU A 521 8.21 -7.42 -2.01
N GLU A 522 8.41 -8.73 -2.20
CA GLU A 522 7.33 -9.73 -2.20
C GLU A 522 7.04 -10.31 -0.80
N MET A 523 7.93 -10.11 0.19
CA MET A 523 7.73 -10.50 1.60
C MET A 523 7.00 -9.44 2.43
#